data_cea0f4642a601acf161ae371591b2921
#
_entry.id   cea0f4642a601acf161ae371591b2921
#
_cell.length_a   1.000
_cell.length_b   1.000
_cell.length_c   1.000
_cell.angle_alpha   90.00
_cell.angle_beta   90.00
_cell.angle_gamma   90.00
#
_symmetry.space_group_name_H-M   'P 1'
#
loop_
_entity.id
_entity.type
_entity.pdbx_description
1 polymer ?
#
loop_
_entity_poly.entity_id
_entity_poly.type
_entity_poly.pdbx_seq_one_letter_code
_entity_poly.pdbx_strand_id
1 'polypeptide(L)'
;MRATTWLLGASAAALLGLSACGGGDGGSSGDGGTTTADGGGNTGTPRYFGAAHSGNFWLGPVDYTETQWHNACAPTNKYPAQIRTLYGDYIMGLANEVVLQGLTASQGQLCDVCAELSANGHTVIARVVTYGQETGPNDIDVSASIDTALSASAGRTLTWRFITCPTSAPVRYTFDGRQWSNTFFFRVWVRNARVPVTKVEYRIGSAAWAAAERQNDGAFQASSQDFSRGFSLRVTSLDGATLEDSIPGLNTFDPDVGVTSHGNFD
;
A
#
# COMPACT_ATOMS: atom_id res chain seq x y z
N MET A 1 44.88 19.85 -17.28
CA MET A 1 44.75 19.63 -18.73
C MET A 1 44.98 18.16 -19.01
N ARG A 2 43.92 17.38 -19.20
CA ARG A 2 43.93 16.11 -19.93
C ARG A 2 42.53 15.87 -20.44
N ALA A 3 42.38 15.93 -21.74
CA ALA A 3 41.18 15.61 -22.48
C ALA A 3 41.03 14.09 -22.57
N THR A 4 39.82 13.58 -22.44
CA THR A 4 39.48 12.19 -22.78
C THR A 4 38.22 12.14 -23.63
N THR A 5 38.39 11.51 -24.72
CA THR A 5 37.68 11.39 -25.95
C THR A 5 36.37 10.62 -25.80
N TRP A 6 35.33 11.07 -26.49
CA TRP A 6 34.06 10.41 -26.70
C TRP A 6 34.17 9.31 -27.75
N LEU A 7 33.60 8.15 -27.50
CA LEU A 7 33.31 7.12 -28.50
C LEU A 7 31.82 6.92 -28.59
N LEU A 8 31.26 7.34 -29.71
CA LEU A 8 29.92 7.01 -30.22
C LEU A 8 29.92 5.55 -30.71
N GLY A 9 29.02 4.74 -30.23
CA GLY A 9 28.70 3.42 -30.74
C GLY A 9 27.24 3.37 -31.13
N ALA A 10 26.98 3.42 -32.44
CA ALA A 10 25.70 3.14 -33.04
C ALA A 10 25.65 1.64 -33.45
N SER A 11 24.50 1.03 -33.34
CA SER A 11 24.03 -0.15 -34.11
C SER A 11 22.88 -0.82 -33.38
N ALA A 12 21.82 -1.20 -33.88
CA ALA A 12 21.20 -1.60 -35.12
C ALA A 12 19.88 -2.27 -34.70
N ALA A 13 18.86 -1.94 -35.40
CA ALA A 13 17.54 -2.54 -35.31
C ALA A 13 17.53 -3.97 -35.83
N ALA A 14 16.76 -4.87 -35.25
CA ALA A 14 16.30 -6.10 -35.88
C ALA A 14 14.81 -6.29 -35.60
N LEU A 15 14.05 -6.22 -36.68
CA LEU A 15 12.65 -6.61 -36.82
C LEU A 15 12.55 -8.14 -37.04
N LEU A 16 11.33 -8.65 -36.86
CA LEU A 16 10.73 -9.94 -37.25
C LEU A 16 10.54 -10.90 -36.07
N GLY A 17 9.32 -11.33 -35.78
CA GLY A 17 8.42 -12.18 -36.49
C GLY A 17 7.09 -12.38 -35.75
N LEU A 18 6.03 -12.19 -36.47
CA LEU A 18 4.69 -12.69 -36.18
C LEU A 18 4.66 -14.22 -36.23
N SER A 19 4.01 -14.85 -35.28
CA SER A 19 3.39 -16.16 -35.50
C SER A 19 2.09 -16.25 -34.74
N ALA A 20 1.05 -16.50 -35.49
CA ALA A 20 -0.32 -16.67 -35.03
C ALA A 20 -0.63 -18.16 -34.80
N CYS A 21 -1.73 -18.38 -34.07
CA CYS A 21 -2.61 -19.54 -34.04
C CYS A 21 -2.20 -20.80 -33.29
N GLY A 22 -3.09 -21.18 -32.39
CA GLY A 22 -3.26 -22.53 -31.87
C GLY A 22 -4.23 -22.57 -30.72
N GLY A 23 -5.54 -22.72 -31.00
CA GLY A 23 -6.55 -23.06 -30.00
C GLY A 23 -6.33 -24.48 -29.48
N GLY A 24 -6.72 -24.71 -28.23
CA GLY A 24 -6.72 -26.00 -27.56
C GLY A 24 -7.60 -25.93 -26.33
N ASP A 25 -8.86 -26.30 -26.48
CA ASP A 25 -9.78 -26.63 -25.38
C ASP A 25 -9.22 -27.84 -24.60
N GLY A 26 -9.24 -27.78 -23.29
CA GLY A 26 -8.89 -28.89 -22.46
C GLY A 26 -9.20 -28.57 -20.99
N GLY A 27 -10.44 -28.81 -20.59
CA GLY A 27 -10.86 -28.72 -19.20
C GLY A 27 -10.19 -29.79 -18.36
N SER A 28 -9.86 -29.45 -17.11
CA SER A 28 -9.92 -30.37 -15.98
C SER A 28 -10.01 -29.59 -14.70
N SER A 29 -11.11 -29.75 -14.03
CA SER A 29 -11.42 -29.40 -12.66
C SER A 29 -10.40 -30.03 -11.69
N GLY A 30 -9.81 -29.17 -10.87
CA GLY A 30 -9.07 -29.53 -9.67
C GLY A 30 -9.47 -28.57 -8.57
N ASP A 31 -10.50 -28.90 -7.80
CA ASP A 31 -10.89 -28.23 -6.58
C ASP A 31 -9.78 -28.39 -5.54
N GLY A 32 -8.91 -27.40 -5.45
CA GLY A 32 -8.04 -27.16 -4.31
C GLY A 32 -8.65 -26.08 -3.45
N GLY A 33 -9.30 -26.48 -2.36
CA GLY A 33 -9.98 -25.55 -1.45
C GLY A 33 -9.05 -24.48 -0.91
N THR A 34 -9.20 -23.27 -1.40
CA THR A 34 -8.64 -22.07 -0.80
C THR A 34 -9.48 -21.69 0.40
N THR A 35 -8.92 -21.87 1.60
CA THR A 35 -9.47 -21.23 2.80
C THR A 35 -9.05 -19.76 2.77
N THR A 36 -9.85 -18.93 2.13
CA THR A 36 -9.79 -17.49 2.31
C THR A 36 -10.40 -17.17 3.66
N ALA A 37 -9.59 -16.68 4.59
CA ALA A 37 -10.10 -16.04 5.80
C ALA A 37 -10.62 -14.65 5.41
N ASP A 38 -11.86 -14.61 4.93
CA ASP A 38 -12.54 -13.38 4.53
C ASP A 38 -13.46 -12.88 5.63
N GLY A 39 -13.20 -11.65 6.05
CA GLY A 39 -14.27 -10.79 6.57
C GLY A 39 -15.15 -10.35 5.39
N GLY A 40 -16.30 -11.02 5.21
CA GLY A 40 -17.16 -10.96 4.03
C GLY A 40 -17.47 -9.57 3.51
N GLY A 41 -17.12 -9.32 2.27
CA GLY A 41 -17.58 -8.25 1.40
C GLY A 41 -17.41 -8.71 -0.02
N ASN A 42 -18.39 -8.41 -0.88
CA ASN A 42 -18.37 -8.77 -2.29
C ASN A 42 -17.20 -8.06 -2.99
N THR A 43 -16.03 -8.68 -2.91
CA THR A 43 -14.82 -8.21 -3.56
C THR A 43 -14.83 -8.78 -4.97
N GLY A 44 -14.92 -7.93 -5.98
CA GLY A 44 -14.75 -8.33 -7.39
C GLY A 44 -13.45 -9.12 -7.58
N THR A 45 -13.27 -9.74 -8.73
CA THR A 45 -12.07 -10.52 -9.05
C THR A 45 -10.82 -9.72 -8.67
N PRO A 46 -9.88 -10.30 -7.90
CA PRO A 46 -8.65 -9.63 -7.52
C PRO A 46 -7.88 -9.14 -8.74
N ARG A 47 -7.45 -7.88 -8.71
CA ARG A 47 -6.60 -7.30 -9.75
C ARG A 47 -5.17 -7.22 -9.25
N TYR A 48 -4.23 -7.72 -10.01
CA TYR A 48 -2.81 -7.70 -9.69
C TYR A 48 -2.11 -6.46 -10.24
N PHE A 49 -1.10 -5.98 -9.52
CA PHE A 49 -0.25 -4.87 -9.92
C PHE A 49 1.21 -5.33 -10.03
N GLY A 50 1.87 -4.95 -11.11
CA GLY A 50 3.27 -5.31 -11.33
C GLY A 50 3.52 -6.80 -11.57
N ALA A 51 4.79 -7.19 -11.54
CA ALA A 51 5.24 -8.57 -11.65
C ALA A 51 5.12 -9.32 -10.32
N ALA A 52 5.15 -10.64 -10.39
CA ALA A 52 5.33 -11.46 -9.19
C ALA A 52 6.80 -11.41 -8.72
N HIS A 53 6.99 -11.49 -7.43
CA HIS A 53 8.27 -11.53 -6.75
C HIS A 53 8.51 -12.93 -6.16
N SER A 54 9.77 -13.31 -6.04
CA SER A 54 10.17 -14.53 -5.33
C SER A 54 11.24 -14.17 -4.32
N GLY A 55 11.07 -14.62 -3.09
CA GLY A 55 11.97 -14.32 -1.98
C GLY A 55 11.71 -15.27 -0.81
N ASN A 56 12.15 -14.87 0.36
CA ASN A 56 11.87 -15.58 1.61
C ASN A 56 10.99 -14.70 2.50
N PHE A 57 10.29 -15.35 3.43
CA PHE A 57 9.55 -14.66 4.46
C PHE A 57 10.09 -15.00 5.85
N TRP A 58 10.12 -14.01 6.72
CA TRP A 58 10.64 -14.15 8.06
C TRP A 58 9.61 -13.68 9.08
N LEU A 59 9.60 -14.30 10.24
CA LEU A 59 8.82 -13.79 11.36
C LEU A 59 9.46 -12.49 11.83
N GLY A 60 8.88 -11.39 11.41
CA GLY A 60 9.31 -10.05 11.80
C GLY A 60 8.57 -9.56 13.04
N PRO A 61 9.08 -8.51 13.68
CA PRO A 61 8.42 -7.84 14.78
C PRO A 61 7.28 -6.92 14.26
N VAL A 62 6.54 -7.39 13.28
CA VAL A 62 5.44 -6.65 12.68
C VAL A 62 4.22 -6.79 13.59
N ASP A 63 3.90 -5.76 14.33
CA ASP A 63 2.72 -5.68 15.17
C ASP A 63 2.16 -4.25 15.23
N TYR A 64 1.12 -4.06 16.01
CA TYR A 64 0.46 -2.76 16.16
C TYR A 64 0.82 -2.02 17.44
N THR A 65 1.74 -2.54 18.25
CA THR A 65 2.02 -1.96 19.56
C THR A 65 2.90 -0.71 19.46
N GLU A 66 2.78 0.17 20.45
CA GLU A 66 3.60 1.38 20.53
C GLU A 66 5.08 1.09 20.77
N THR A 67 5.38 -0.08 21.34
CA THR A 67 6.74 -0.47 21.69
C THR A 67 7.48 -1.06 20.50
N GLN A 68 6.78 -1.41 19.43
CA GLN A 68 7.36 -1.96 18.21
C GLN A 68 7.63 -0.84 17.20
N TRP A 69 8.87 -0.50 17.02
CA TRP A 69 9.33 0.56 16.12
C TRP A 69 9.32 0.18 14.63
N HIS A 70 8.76 -0.96 14.30
CA HIS A 70 8.77 -1.53 12.95
C HIS A 70 7.57 -1.11 12.09
N ASN A 71 6.60 -0.40 12.64
CA ASN A 71 5.44 0.08 11.87
C ASN A 71 5.74 1.44 11.21
N ALA A 72 6.63 1.45 10.21
CA ALA A 72 7.06 2.67 9.55
C ALA A 72 5.92 3.44 8.85
N CYS A 73 4.81 2.76 8.53
CA CYS A 73 3.64 3.34 7.88
C CYS A 73 2.62 3.97 8.85
N ALA A 74 3.03 4.31 10.06
CA ALA A 74 2.13 4.87 11.08
C ALA A 74 2.79 6.00 11.87
N PRO A 75 1.98 6.94 12.41
CA PRO A 75 2.52 7.97 13.29
C PRO A 75 3.10 7.32 14.54
N THR A 76 4.32 7.74 14.94
CA THR A 76 4.99 7.22 16.14
C THR A 76 5.10 5.69 16.20
N ASN A 77 5.22 5.02 15.05
CA ASN A 77 5.27 3.56 14.93
C ASN A 77 4.04 2.83 15.53
N LYS A 78 2.88 3.47 15.52
CA LYS A 78 1.65 2.92 16.08
C LYS A 78 0.48 3.13 15.13
N TYR A 79 -0.25 2.08 14.86
CA TYR A 79 -1.55 2.18 14.20
C TYR A 79 -2.65 2.49 15.23
N PRO A 80 -3.53 3.45 14.96
CA PRO A 80 -4.72 3.68 15.77
C PRO A 80 -5.55 2.41 15.92
N ALA A 81 -6.12 2.16 17.09
CA ALA A 81 -6.85 0.93 17.39
C ALA A 81 -8.01 0.67 16.40
N GLN A 82 -8.69 1.74 15.97
CA GLN A 82 -9.79 1.67 15.02
C GLN A 82 -9.33 1.22 13.62
N ILE A 83 -8.09 1.52 13.26
CA ILE A 83 -7.52 1.13 11.96
C ILE A 83 -7.01 -0.31 12.01
N ARG A 84 -6.51 -0.77 13.15
CA ARG A 84 -6.11 -2.17 13.32
C ARG A 84 -7.23 -3.15 13.01
N THR A 85 -8.47 -2.80 13.36
CA THR A 85 -9.65 -3.64 13.04
C THR A 85 -9.91 -3.77 11.54
N LEU A 86 -9.42 -2.83 10.71
CA LEU A 86 -9.54 -2.91 9.25
C LEU A 86 -8.53 -3.89 8.63
N TYR A 87 -7.40 -4.12 9.30
CA TYR A 87 -6.30 -4.89 8.72
C TYR A 87 -6.22 -6.32 9.26
N GLY A 88 -6.81 -6.58 10.42
CA GLY A 88 -6.64 -7.87 11.10
C GLY A 88 -5.18 -8.13 11.44
N ASP A 89 -4.83 -9.41 11.52
CA ASP A 89 -3.50 -9.88 11.90
C ASP A 89 -2.61 -10.22 10.69
N TYR A 90 -3.11 -10.06 9.45
CA TYR A 90 -2.37 -10.35 8.23
C TYR A 90 -1.64 -9.10 7.75
N ILE A 91 -0.51 -8.80 8.39
CA ILE A 91 0.32 -7.63 8.12
C ILE A 91 1.76 -8.02 7.78
N MET A 92 2.41 -7.20 6.95
CA MET A 92 3.74 -7.47 6.44
C MET A 92 4.63 -6.23 6.35
N GLY A 93 5.94 -6.45 6.32
CA GLY A 93 6.97 -5.49 5.96
C GLY A 93 7.57 -5.81 4.59
N LEU A 94 8.04 -4.78 3.90
CA LEU A 94 8.70 -4.87 2.59
C LEU A 94 10.18 -4.52 2.72
N ALA A 95 11.01 -5.11 1.86
CA ALA A 95 12.36 -4.61 1.63
C ALA A 95 12.32 -3.18 1.04
N ASN A 96 13.29 -2.35 1.42
CA ASN A 96 13.41 -0.95 0.98
C ASN A 96 13.45 -0.79 -0.54
N GLU A 97 14.01 -1.78 -1.24
CA GLU A 97 14.24 -1.81 -2.68
C GLU A 97 12.98 -2.12 -3.50
N VAL A 98 11.91 -2.56 -2.83
CA VAL A 98 10.67 -2.92 -3.53
C VAL A 98 10.05 -1.71 -4.21
N VAL A 99 9.75 -1.87 -5.50
CA VAL A 99 9.14 -0.84 -6.35
C VAL A 99 7.91 -1.38 -7.04
N LEU A 100 6.83 -0.60 -7.04
CA LEU A 100 5.61 -0.86 -7.78
C LEU A 100 5.29 0.33 -8.70
N GLN A 101 5.50 0.20 -10.00
CA GLN A 101 5.18 1.23 -11.01
C GLN A 101 5.68 2.65 -10.61
N GLY A 102 6.91 2.72 -10.11
CA GLY A 102 7.54 3.96 -9.67
C GLY A 102 7.28 4.36 -8.21
N LEU A 103 6.38 3.67 -7.51
CA LEU A 103 6.21 3.81 -6.05
C LEU A 103 7.29 2.98 -5.33
N THR A 104 7.95 3.54 -4.34
CA THR A 104 9.09 2.93 -3.63
C THR A 104 8.75 2.67 -2.17
N ALA A 105 9.07 1.47 -1.65
CA ALA A 105 8.84 1.12 -0.26
C ALA A 105 9.56 2.06 0.72
N SER A 106 10.85 2.32 0.50
CA SER A 106 11.69 3.19 1.35
C SER A 106 11.22 4.65 1.46
N GLN A 107 10.28 5.07 0.62
CA GLN A 107 9.65 6.39 0.70
C GLN A 107 8.23 6.34 1.28
N GLY A 108 7.83 5.22 1.90
CA GLY A 108 6.49 5.03 2.44
C GLY A 108 5.37 4.98 1.39
N GLN A 109 5.73 4.88 0.10
CA GLN A 109 4.75 4.96 -0.99
C GLN A 109 3.94 3.67 -1.17
N LEU A 110 4.41 2.58 -0.58
CA LEU A 110 3.73 1.28 -0.57
C LEU A 110 3.04 0.97 0.77
N CYS A 111 2.95 1.95 1.66
CA CYS A 111 2.15 1.82 2.88
C CYS A 111 0.68 1.56 2.56
N ASP A 112 0.06 0.65 3.31
CA ASP A 112 -1.35 0.25 3.18
C ASP A 112 -1.72 -0.53 1.90
N VAL A 113 -0.76 -0.83 1.03
CA VAL A 113 -0.97 -1.69 -0.15
C VAL A 113 -1.12 -3.15 0.28
N CYS A 114 -1.91 -3.92 -0.45
CA CYS A 114 -2.06 -5.36 -0.21
C CYS A 114 -1.20 -6.19 -1.15
N ALA A 115 -0.74 -7.32 -0.64
CA ALA A 115 -0.05 -8.34 -1.44
C ALA A 115 -0.65 -9.72 -1.15
N GLU A 116 -0.74 -10.54 -2.20
CA GLU A 116 -1.00 -11.97 -2.11
C GLU A 116 0.32 -12.70 -1.92
N LEU A 117 0.40 -13.54 -0.90
CA LEU A 117 1.58 -14.32 -0.52
C LEU A 117 1.27 -15.78 -0.66
N SER A 118 2.13 -16.55 -1.34
CA SER A 118 1.95 -18.00 -1.56
C SER A 118 3.21 -18.75 -1.18
N ALA A 119 3.09 -19.69 -0.26
CA ALA A 119 4.16 -20.59 0.19
C ALA A 119 3.57 -21.92 0.66
N ASN A 120 4.31 -23.02 0.49
CA ASN A 120 4.00 -24.35 1.03
C ASN A 120 2.56 -24.84 0.70
N GLY A 121 2.00 -24.43 -0.46
CA GLY A 121 0.64 -24.77 -0.87
C GLY A 121 -0.46 -23.92 -0.25
N HIS A 122 -0.11 -22.90 0.53
CA HIS A 122 -1.04 -21.95 1.16
C HIS A 122 -0.94 -20.58 0.52
N THR A 123 -2.05 -19.83 0.54
CA THR A 123 -2.11 -18.45 0.04
C THR A 123 -2.85 -17.57 1.04
N VAL A 124 -2.31 -16.39 1.31
CA VAL A 124 -2.91 -15.37 2.17
C VAL A 124 -2.78 -14.00 1.53
N ILE A 125 -3.62 -13.05 1.94
CA ILE A 125 -3.48 -11.64 1.55
C ILE A 125 -3.02 -10.86 2.79
N ALA A 126 -1.95 -10.09 2.64
CA ALA A 126 -1.35 -9.29 3.69
C ALA A 126 -1.38 -7.80 3.32
N ARG A 127 -1.39 -6.93 4.33
CA ARG A 127 -1.29 -5.49 4.17
C ARG A 127 0.09 -5.00 4.61
N VAL A 128 0.68 -4.12 3.81
CA VAL A 128 1.97 -3.49 4.10
C VAL A 128 1.80 -2.45 5.21
N VAL A 129 2.50 -2.64 6.33
CA VAL A 129 2.48 -1.73 7.49
C VAL A 129 3.86 -1.18 7.84
N THR A 130 4.91 -1.71 7.21
CA THR A 130 6.27 -1.26 7.43
C THR A 130 7.15 -1.54 6.21
N TYR A 131 8.35 -1.01 6.23
CA TYR A 131 9.42 -1.31 5.30
C TYR A 131 10.76 -1.17 6.02
N GLY A 132 11.78 -1.87 5.53
CA GLY A 132 13.09 -1.88 6.18
C GLY A 132 14.16 -2.51 5.31
N GLN A 133 15.31 -2.78 5.94
CA GLN A 133 16.39 -3.50 5.30
C GLN A 133 16.20 -4.99 5.56
N GLU A 134 15.86 -5.72 4.50
CA GLU A 134 15.68 -7.16 4.53
C GLU A 134 16.95 -7.89 4.06
N THR A 135 16.95 -9.22 4.18
CA THR A 135 18.07 -10.08 3.78
C THR A 135 18.26 -10.09 2.27
N GLY A 136 17.16 -10.00 1.52
CA GLY A 136 17.15 -9.93 0.06
C GLY A 136 16.12 -8.91 -0.45
N PRO A 137 16.24 -8.44 -1.70
CA PRO A 137 15.43 -7.36 -2.24
C PRO A 137 13.93 -7.71 -2.41
N ASN A 138 13.60 -8.99 -2.35
CA ASN A 138 12.22 -9.48 -2.41
C ASN A 138 11.81 -10.25 -1.15
N ASP A 139 12.67 -10.25 -0.13
CA ASP A 139 12.35 -10.83 1.16
C ASP A 139 11.35 -9.94 1.90
N ILE A 140 10.54 -10.53 2.73
CA ILE A 140 9.50 -9.83 3.49
C ILE A 140 9.48 -10.27 4.94
N ASP A 141 9.11 -9.37 5.81
CA ASP A 141 8.72 -9.66 7.17
C ASP A 141 7.21 -9.93 7.25
N VAL A 142 6.80 -10.87 8.06
CA VAL A 142 5.38 -11.23 8.23
C VAL A 142 5.01 -11.35 9.71
N SER A 143 3.74 -11.12 10.01
CA SER A 143 3.18 -11.37 11.34
C SER A 143 3.15 -12.86 11.67
N ALA A 144 3.04 -13.19 12.96
CA ALA A 144 2.92 -14.56 13.44
C ALA A 144 1.72 -15.30 12.84
N SER A 145 0.63 -14.60 12.57
CA SER A 145 -0.56 -15.17 11.93
C SER A 145 -0.27 -15.63 10.50
N ILE A 146 0.48 -14.84 9.72
CA ILE A 146 0.90 -15.21 8.37
C ILE A 146 1.93 -16.35 8.42
N ASP A 147 2.93 -16.25 9.32
CA ASP A 147 3.95 -17.29 9.48
C ASP A 147 3.32 -18.68 9.73
N THR A 148 2.29 -18.71 10.57
CA THR A 148 1.49 -19.90 10.85
C THR A 148 0.68 -20.34 9.63
N ALA A 149 -0.04 -19.41 9.00
CA ALA A 149 -0.94 -19.71 7.87
C ALA A 149 -0.18 -20.21 6.64
N LEU A 150 1.04 -19.73 6.41
CA LEU A 150 1.92 -20.19 5.32
C LEU A 150 2.76 -21.43 5.70
N SER A 151 2.53 -22.04 6.88
CA SER A 151 3.25 -23.23 7.34
C SER A 151 4.78 -23.07 7.26
N ALA A 152 5.32 -22.02 7.86
CA ALA A 152 6.74 -21.62 7.80
C ALA A 152 7.72 -22.73 8.22
N SER A 153 7.28 -23.68 9.05
CA SER A 153 8.07 -24.88 9.43
C SER A 153 8.36 -25.82 8.26
N ALA A 154 7.57 -25.77 7.17
CA ALA A 154 7.79 -26.56 5.96
C ALA A 154 8.76 -25.88 4.98
N GLY A 155 8.98 -24.59 5.10
CA GLY A 155 9.90 -23.81 4.26
C GLY A 155 9.55 -22.33 4.27
N ARG A 156 10.53 -21.48 3.95
CA ARG A 156 10.39 -20.04 4.00
C ARG A 156 10.45 -19.35 2.62
N THR A 157 10.56 -20.10 1.55
CA THR A 157 10.49 -19.57 0.19
C THR A 157 9.03 -19.29 -0.17
N LEU A 158 8.78 -18.10 -0.72
CA LEU A 158 7.46 -17.70 -1.18
C LEU A 158 7.52 -17.03 -2.55
N THR A 159 6.36 -16.98 -3.18
CA THR A 159 6.06 -16.01 -4.24
C THR A 159 5.03 -15.03 -3.73
N TRP A 160 5.13 -13.77 -4.15
CA TRP A 160 4.17 -12.76 -3.75
C TRP A 160 3.95 -11.71 -4.84
N ARG A 161 2.81 -11.05 -4.79
CA ARG A 161 2.43 -10.06 -5.78
C ARG A 161 1.48 -9.04 -5.20
N PHE A 162 1.62 -7.77 -5.58
CA PHE A 162 0.66 -6.73 -5.19
C PHE A 162 -0.70 -6.98 -5.82
N ILE A 163 -1.75 -6.70 -5.06
CA ILE A 163 -3.14 -7.00 -5.40
C ILE A 163 -4.07 -5.89 -4.89
N THR A 164 -5.23 -5.73 -5.53
CA THR A 164 -6.30 -4.92 -4.93
C THR A 164 -6.64 -5.44 -3.54
N CYS A 165 -6.71 -4.55 -2.54
CA CYS A 165 -7.07 -4.95 -1.19
C CYS A 165 -8.51 -5.50 -1.15
N PRO A 166 -8.73 -6.65 -0.50
CA PRO A 166 -10.05 -7.28 -0.41
C PRO A 166 -10.89 -6.58 0.67
N THR A 167 -11.32 -5.36 0.39
CA THR A 167 -12.17 -4.59 1.29
C THR A 167 -13.34 -3.99 0.54
N SER A 168 -14.53 -4.02 1.14
CA SER A 168 -15.73 -3.30 0.70
C SER A 168 -15.96 -2.01 1.51
N ALA A 169 -15.21 -1.83 2.60
CA ALA A 169 -15.33 -0.63 3.42
C ALA A 169 -14.73 0.58 2.70
N PRO A 170 -15.29 1.77 2.91
CA PRO A 170 -14.77 2.99 2.30
C PRO A 170 -13.35 3.35 2.78
N VAL A 171 -12.68 4.18 2.01
CA VAL A 171 -11.44 4.82 2.42
C VAL A 171 -11.65 5.58 3.73
N ARG A 172 -10.63 5.61 4.57
CA ARG A 172 -10.62 6.38 5.82
C ARG A 172 -9.40 7.30 5.87
N TYR A 173 -9.66 8.54 6.21
CA TYR A 173 -8.64 9.55 6.41
C TYR A 173 -8.34 9.67 7.91
N THR A 174 -7.16 9.22 8.36
CA THR A 174 -6.69 9.43 9.75
C THR A 174 -5.63 10.51 9.79
N PHE A 175 -5.55 11.25 10.89
CA PHE A 175 -4.71 12.43 10.99
C PHE A 175 -3.67 12.31 12.11
N ASP A 176 -2.62 13.12 12.04
CA ASP A 176 -1.59 13.15 13.08
C ASP A 176 -2.07 13.94 14.31
N GLY A 177 -2.47 13.22 15.35
CA GLY A 177 -2.95 13.80 16.60
C GLY A 177 -1.90 14.61 17.37
N ARG A 178 -0.59 14.45 17.07
CA ARG A 178 0.48 15.19 17.76
C ARG A 178 0.47 16.69 17.44
N GLN A 179 -0.06 17.07 16.28
CA GLN A 179 -0.14 18.46 15.84
C GLN A 179 -1.60 18.94 15.72
N TRP A 180 -2.52 18.22 16.33
CA TRP A 180 -3.95 18.44 16.19
C TRP A 180 -4.43 19.82 16.63
N SER A 181 -3.71 20.44 17.56
CA SER A 181 -3.99 21.83 17.99
C SER A 181 -3.58 22.89 16.97
N ASN A 182 -2.77 22.54 15.98
CA ASN A 182 -2.30 23.46 14.95
C ASN A 182 -3.17 23.37 13.69
N THR A 183 -4.15 24.24 13.56
CA THR A 183 -5.06 24.26 12.38
C THR A 183 -4.41 24.75 11.09
N PHE A 184 -3.16 25.22 11.13
CA PHE A 184 -2.40 25.60 9.93
C PHE A 184 -1.56 24.49 9.33
N PHE A 185 -1.78 23.26 9.78
CA PHE A 185 -1.02 22.08 9.38
C PHE A 185 -1.90 20.84 9.46
N PHE A 186 -1.79 19.95 8.47
CA PHE A 186 -2.28 18.58 8.61
C PHE A 186 -1.26 17.57 8.08
N ARG A 187 -1.31 16.37 8.65
CA ARG A 187 -0.79 15.13 8.08
C ARG A 187 -1.92 14.12 8.07
N VAL A 188 -2.14 13.51 6.93
CA VAL A 188 -3.23 12.56 6.72
C VAL A 188 -2.71 11.27 6.12
N TRP A 189 -3.15 10.14 6.65
CA TRP A 189 -2.99 8.83 6.04
C TRP A 189 -4.29 8.43 5.36
N VAL A 190 -4.17 7.94 4.13
CA VAL A 190 -5.30 7.37 3.37
C VAL A 190 -5.33 5.88 3.65
N ARG A 191 -6.21 5.47 4.56
CA ARG A 191 -6.32 4.09 5.02
C ARG A 191 -7.40 3.33 4.26
N ASN A 192 -7.26 2.01 4.20
CA ASN A 192 -8.25 1.10 3.62
C ASN A 192 -8.54 1.32 2.12
N ALA A 193 -7.64 1.95 1.40
CA ALA A 193 -7.77 2.05 -0.06
C ALA A 193 -7.60 0.67 -0.70
N ARG A 194 -8.49 0.33 -1.66
CA ARG A 194 -8.39 -0.92 -2.44
C ARG A 194 -7.23 -0.90 -3.41
N VAL A 195 -6.91 0.27 -3.95
CA VAL A 195 -5.87 0.51 -4.94
C VAL A 195 -4.79 1.41 -4.32
N PRO A 196 -3.50 1.18 -4.58
CA PRO A 196 -2.44 2.04 -4.08
C PRO A 196 -2.70 3.52 -4.40
N VAL A 197 -2.47 4.40 -3.43
CA VAL A 197 -2.66 5.85 -3.59
C VAL A 197 -1.36 6.48 -4.07
N THR A 198 -1.45 7.30 -5.11
CA THR A 198 -0.29 8.00 -5.70
C THR A 198 -0.22 9.47 -5.31
N LYS A 199 -1.36 10.12 -5.08
CA LYS A 199 -1.44 11.57 -4.87
C LYS A 199 -2.59 11.93 -3.93
N VAL A 200 -2.36 12.94 -3.11
CA VAL A 200 -3.41 13.63 -2.35
C VAL A 200 -3.30 15.13 -2.63
N GLU A 201 -4.41 15.74 -2.91
CA GLU A 201 -4.55 17.18 -3.08
C GLU A 201 -5.59 17.71 -2.10
N TYR A 202 -5.48 18.97 -1.74
CA TYR A 202 -6.44 19.65 -0.88
C TYR A 202 -6.91 20.96 -1.48
N ARG A 203 -8.08 21.42 -1.03
CA ARG A 203 -8.66 22.69 -1.44
C ARG A 203 -9.47 23.29 -0.29
N ILE A 204 -9.27 24.59 -0.03
CA ILE A 204 -10.05 25.36 0.93
C ILE A 204 -11.07 26.22 0.16
N GLY A 205 -12.35 26.01 0.45
CA GLY A 205 -13.42 26.71 -0.26
C GLY A 205 -13.36 26.52 -1.77
N SER A 206 -13.34 27.62 -2.52
CA SER A 206 -13.28 27.64 -3.99
C SER A 206 -11.86 27.81 -4.57
N ALA A 207 -10.81 27.72 -3.76
CA ALA A 207 -9.43 27.84 -4.23
C ALA A 207 -9.07 26.71 -5.22
N ALA A 208 -7.96 26.88 -5.94
CA ALA A 208 -7.40 25.81 -6.76
C ALA A 208 -6.92 24.63 -5.89
N TRP A 209 -6.91 23.42 -6.46
CA TRP A 209 -6.32 22.26 -5.82
C TRP A 209 -4.81 22.44 -5.64
N ALA A 210 -4.31 22.16 -4.45
CA ALA A 210 -2.90 22.16 -4.10
C ALA A 210 -2.47 20.75 -3.68
N ALA A 211 -1.26 20.33 -4.06
CA ALA A 211 -0.75 19.02 -3.68
C ALA A 211 -0.35 19.01 -2.22
N ALA A 212 -0.68 17.93 -1.51
CA ALA A 212 -0.08 17.57 -0.23
C ALA A 212 1.20 16.75 -0.49
N GLU A 213 2.25 17.04 0.27
CA GLU A 213 3.54 16.39 0.12
C GLU A 213 3.54 15.02 0.79
N ARG A 214 3.97 13.98 0.05
CA ARG A 214 4.10 12.64 0.63
C ARG A 214 5.30 12.57 1.58
N GLN A 215 5.11 11.90 2.70
CA GLN A 215 6.11 11.67 3.73
C GLN A 215 6.54 10.20 3.75
N ASN A 216 7.72 9.91 4.32
CA ASN A 216 8.27 8.55 4.36
C ASN A 216 7.44 7.55 5.17
N ASP A 217 6.54 7.98 6.03
CA ASP A 217 5.61 7.12 6.76
C ASP A 217 4.26 6.91 6.04
N GLY A 218 4.20 7.25 4.76
CA GLY A 218 3.01 7.13 3.92
C GLY A 218 1.98 8.23 4.11
N ALA A 219 2.19 9.16 5.04
CA ALA A 219 1.32 10.32 5.21
C ALA A 219 1.45 11.30 4.03
N PHE A 220 0.41 12.12 3.87
CA PHE A 220 0.45 13.32 3.04
C PHE A 220 0.30 14.55 3.93
N GLN A 221 1.12 15.56 3.69
CA GLN A 221 1.24 16.73 4.55
C GLN A 221 0.98 18.02 3.78
N ALA A 222 0.28 18.94 4.43
CA ALA A 222 0.18 20.32 3.98
C ALA A 222 0.31 21.30 5.16
N SER A 223 0.79 22.50 4.87
CA SER A 223 1.01 23.55 5.87
C SER A 223 0.69 24.93 5.30
N SER A 224 0.71 25.94 6.18
CA SER A 224 0.58 27.35 5.80
C SER A 224 -0.80 27.76 5.26
N GLN A 225 -1.84 26.98 5.57
CA GLN A 225 -3.25 27.28 5.26
C GLN A 225 -4.09 27.05 6.52
N ASP A 226 -5.18 27.79 6.67
CA ASP A 226 -6.11 27.59 7.80
C ASP A 226 -7.15 26.51 7.46
N PHE A 227 -7.01 25.35 8.09
CA PHE A 227 -7.90 24.18 7.95
C PHE A 227 -9.00 24.13 9.02
N SER A 228 -9.13 25.15 9.88
CA SER A 228 -10.09 25.15 11.00
C SER A 228 -11.56 25.13 10.56
N ARG A 229 -11.87 25.61 9.37
CA ARG A 229 -13.23 25.67 8.82
C ARG A 229 -13.61 24.52 7.91
N GLY A 230 -12.74 23.55 7.77
CA GLY A 230 -12.90 22.44 6.84
C GLY A 230 -12.26 22.70 5.47
N PHE A 231 -12.06 21.62 4.73
CA PHE A 231 -11.41 21.60 3.42
C PHE A 231 -11.85 20.37 2.63
N SER A 232 -11.54 20.33 1.34
CA SER A 232 -11.74 19.13 0.53
C SER A 232 -10.42 18.42 0.33
N LEU A 233 -10.45 17.08 0.31
CA LEU A 233 -9.37 16.22 -0.17
C LEU A 233 -9.76 15.61 -1.51
N ARG A 234 -8.80 15.49 -2.41
CA ARG A 234 -8.88 14.67 -3.61
C ARG A 234 -7.74 13.68 -3.59
N VAL A 235 -8.09 12.41 -3.59
CA VAL A 235 -7.15 11.28 -3.56
C VAL A 235 -7.13 10.63 -4.92
N THR A 236 -5.94 10.39 -5.47
CA THR A 236 -5.75 9.72 -6.76
C THR A 236 -5.08 8.36 -6.54
N SER A 237 -5.66 7.33 -7.11
CA SER A 237 -5.12 5.96 -7.09
C SER A 237 -4.05 5.73 -8.16
N LEU A 238 -3.40 4.57 -8.11
CA LEU A 238 -2.36 4.17 -9.06
C LEU A 238 -2.86 4.08 -10.52
N ASP A 239 -4.13 3.79 -10.72
CA ASP A 239 -4.77 3.73 -12.04
C ASP A 239 -5.46 5.03 -12.47
N GLY A 240 -5.27 6.10 -11.68
CA GLY A 240 -5.75 7.44 -12.00
C GLY A 240 -7.19 7.73 -11.58
N ALA A 241 -7.90 6.77 -10.96
CA ALA A 241 -9.22 7.05 -10.37
C ALA A 241 -9.11 8.04 -9.21
N THR A 242 -10.14 8.84 -8.99
CA THR A 242 -10.15 9.88 -7.96
C THR A 242 -11.36 9.75 -7.03
N LEU A 243 -11.12 10.08 -5.74
CA LEU A 243 -12.15 10.30 -4.74
C LEU A 243 -12.03 11.74 -4.22
N GLU A 244 -13.16 12.46 -4.11
CA GLU A 244 -13.19 13.80 -3.55
C GLU A 244 -14.11 13.84 -2.34
N ASP A 245 -13.58 14.18 -1.17
CA ASP A 245 -14.30 14.19 0.09
C ASP A 245 -14.16 15.52 0.80
N SER A 246 -15.20 15.91 1.53
CA SER A 246 -15.19 17.05 2.43
C SER A 246 -14.69 16.61 3.82
N ILE A 247 -13.70 17.30 4.31
CA ILE A 247 -13.12 17.09 5.65
C ILE A 247 -13.63 18.22 6.55
N PRO A 248 -14.18 17.91 7.73
CA PRO A 248 -14.54 18.92 8.72
C PRO A 248 -13.31 19.73 9.15
N GLY A 249 -13.55 20.84 9.82
CA GLY A 249 -12.45 21.64 10.40
C GLY A 249 -11.59 20.78 11.34
N LEU A 250 -10.29 20.96 11.28
CA LEU A 250 -9.39 20.32 12.23
C LEU A 250 -9.82 20.70 13.66
N ASN A 251 -9.62 19.83 14.63
CA ASN A 251 -10.09 19.90 16.03
C ASN A 251 -11.60 19.68 16.24
N THR A 252 -12.37 19.35 15.20
CA THR A 252 -13.81 19.06 15.34
C THR A 252 -14.14 17.56 15.37
N PHE A 253 -13.15 16.69 15.20
CA PHE A 253 -13.28 15.23 15.22
C PHE A 253 -12.04 14.59 15.85
N ASP A 254 -12.12 13.29 16.19
CA ASP A 254 -10.99 12.51 16.72
C ASP A 254 -10.04 12.18 15.56
N PRO A 255 -8.75 12.58 15.60
CA PRO A 255 -7.79 12.34 14.53
C PRO A 255 -7.52 10.86 14.25
N ASP A 256 -7.55 10.01 15.27
CA ASP A 256 -7.31 8.56 15.15
C ASP A 256 -8.53 7.83 14.56
N VAL A 257 -9.74 8.27 14.88
CA VAL A 257 -10.96 7.79 14.22
C VAL A 257 -11.03 8.30 12.79
N GLY A 258 -10.67 9.56 12.59
CA GLY A 258 -10.61 10.19 11.28
C GLY A 258 -11.97 10.40 10.62
N VAL A 259 -11.94 10.62 9.31
CA VAL A 259 -13.10 10.86 8.47
C VAL A 259 -13.27 9.71 7.49
N THR A 260 -14.48 9.19 7.37
CA THR A 260 -14.80 8.15 6.40
C THR A 260 -15.15 8.80 5.06
N SER A 261 -14.53 8.33 3.98
CA SER A 261 -14.84 8.72 2.60
C SER A 261 -16.26 8.27 2.21
N HIS A 262 -16.81 8.86 1.16
CA HIS A 262 -18.07 8.39 0.58
C HIS A 262 -17.94 7.05 -0.17
N GLY A 263 -16.73 6.56 -0.43
CA GLY A 263 -16.49 5.32 -1.18
C GLY A 263 -15.06 4.82 -1.10
N ASN A 264 -14.75 3.92 -2.04
CA ASN A 264 -13.43 3.37 -2.28
C ASN A 264 -13.18 3.34 -3.79
N PHE A 265 -11.95 3.01 -4.20
CA PHE A 265 -11.61 2.78 -5.60
C PHE A 265 -12.14 1.42 -6.07
N ASP A 266 -12.56 1.31 -7.33
CA ASP A 266 -13.04 0.07 -7.97
C ASP A 266 -11.90 -0.82 -8.50
#